data_c84b88364eac3b03df15521ab0957384
#
_entry.id   c84b88364eac3b03df15521ab0957384
#
_cell.length_a   1.000
_cell.length_b   1.000
_cell.length_c   1.000
_cell.angle_alpha   90.00
_cell.angle_beta   90.00
_cell.angle_gamma   90.00
#
_symmetry.space_group_name_H-M   'P 1'
#
loop_
_entity.id
_entity.type
_entity.pdbx_description
1 polymer ?
#
loop_
_entity_poly.entity_id
_entity_poly.type
_entity_poly.pdbx_seq_one_letter_code
_entity_poly.pdbx_strand_id
1 'polypeptide(L)'
;MSSTFISQDIWAQLTKAVRASQQPCDVAVAYFGKGAGRLLPLPKDSRLVVDASERSVSSGQTCPDDLTKLLNRGVRVFSVPNLHAKVFVVGRAAYIGSANVSSRSASQLVEAVIRTTDLKAVRDARQFVSDHCLDELTPTALKRLASLYRPPLVPGGNREKKEVKQTSRRPTLPRLLLAKLKLGDWPESDQALHDASLRVAKNQRQHPRSFKLDSFRYAGKCPFQRGDKVVQVLDEGAGKVFVSPPGDVLHVRASRTEKGQVSFVYLELPARRRRSLKTLALALGDGALKSLRRGGVIRNAAFARALLNIWAE
;
A
#
# COMPACT_ATOMS: atom_id res chain seq x y z
N MET A 1 1.04 -34.01 9.13
CA MET A 1 1.49 -32.82 8.37
C MET A 1 0.31 -31.90 8.24
N SER A 2 0.40 -30.65 8.70
CA SER A 2 -0.72 -29.73 8.66
C SER A 2 -0.30 -28.41 8.01
N SER A 3 -1.07 -27.97 7.03
CA SER A 3 -0.95 -26.64 6.44
C SER A 3 -2.24 -25.87 6.66
N THR A 4 -2.13 -24.60 7.04
CA THR A 4 -3.27 -23.72 7.32
C THR A 4 -3.12 -22.44 6.52
N PHE A 5 -4.17 -22.05 5.81
CA PHE A 5 -4.25 -20.76 5.14
C PHE A 5 -4.69 -19.69 6.15
N ILE A 6 -3.96 -18.60 6.23
CA ILE A 6 -4.20 -17.48 7.14
C ILE A 6 -4.36 -16.21 6.31
N SER A 7 -5.52 -15.55 6.39
CA SER A 7 -5.81 -14.27 5.74
C SER A 7 -6.28 -13.20 6.71
N GLN A 8 -6.43 -13.56 7.98
CA GLN A 8 -6.82 -12.63 9.05
C GLN A 8 -5.82 -12.72 10.21
N ASP A 9 -5.58 -11.61 10.87
CA ASP A 9 -4.71 -11.52 12.05
C ASP A 9 -3.31 -12.11 11.88
N ILE A 10 -2.79 -12.12 10.64
CA ILE A 10 -1.50 -12.71 10.28
C ILE A 10 -0.41 -12.23 11.24
N TRP A 11 -0.32 -10.92 11.46
CA TRP A 11 0.71 -10.33 12.30
C TRP A 11 0.52 -10.64 13.78
N ALA A 12 -0.71 -10.74 14.28
CA ALA A 12 -0.97 -11.16 15.65
C ALA A 12 -0.49 -12.60 15.88
N GLN A 13 -0.80 -13.50 14.94
CA GLN A 13 -0.39 -14.90 15.01
C GLN A 13 1.12 -15.07 14.88
N LEU A 14 1.75 -14.42 13.89
CA LEU A 14 3.19 -14.50 13.65
C LEU A 14 4.00 -13.88 14.80
N THR A 15 3.61 -12.70 15.28
CA THR A 15 4.23 -12.05 16.45
C THR A 15 4.16 -12.92 17.69
N LYS A 16 2.98 -13.57 17.93
CA LYS A 16 2.79 -14.50 19.04
C LYS A 16 3.71 -15.70 18.91
N ALA A 17 3.82 -16.28 17.71
CA ALA A 17 4.68 -17.45 17.45
C ALA A 17 6.15 -17.11 17.69
N VAL A 18 6.63 -15.94 17.20
CA VAL A 18 8.01 -15.49 17.40
C VAL A 18 8.31 -15.24 18.87
N ARG A 19 7.40 -14.60 19.62
CA ARG A 19 7.57 -14.39 21.07
C ARG A 19 7.61 -15.66 21.89
N ALA A 20 6.88 -16.67 21.47
CA ALA A 20 6.86 -17.99 22.12
C ALA A 20 8.07 -18.87 21.73
N SER A 21 8.81 -18.49 20.71
CA SER A 21 9.96 -19.26 20.25
C SER A 21 11.13 -19.15 21.23
N GLN A 22 11.60 -20.30 21.71
CA GLN A 22 12.83 -20.40 22.51
C GLN A 22 14.08 -20.55 21.64
N GLN A 23 13.92 -20.65 20.32
CA GLN A 23 14.99 -20.89 19.37
C GLN A 23 15.09 -19.76 18.35
N PRO A 24 16.27 -19.55 17.75
CA PRO A 24 16.47 -18.60 16.67
C PRO A 24 15.49 -18.84 15.52
N CYS A 25 15.07 -17.78 14.89
CA CYS A 25 14.19 -17.79 13.72
C CYS A 25 15.01 -17.51 12.45
N ASP A 26 14.54 -18.07 11.32
CA ASP A 26 15.10 -17.80 10.01
C ASP A 26 14.08 -17.05 9.16
N VAL A 27 14.45 -15.87 8.68
CA VAL A 27 13.50 -14.99 7.98
C VAL A 27 14.12 -14.43 6.71
N ALA A 28 13.39 -14.53 5.60
CA ALA A 28 13.68 -13.79 4.37
C ALA A 28 12.44 -12.97 3.99
N VAL A 29 12.55 -11.65 4.05
CA VAL A 29 11.43 -10.75 3.74
C VAL A 29 11.92 -9.57 2.94
N ALA A 30 11.19 -9.24 1.85
CA ALA A 30 11.56 -8.15 0.96
C ALA A 30 11.84 -6.85 1.72
N TYR A 31 10.91 -6.44 2.58
CA TYR A 31 10.97 -5.12 3.22
C TYR A 31 10.76 -5.21 4.73
N PHE A 32 11.60 -4.48 5.46
CA PHE A 32 11.57 -4.35 6.90
C PHE A 32 11.36 -2.87 7.27
N GLY A 33 10.10 -2.44 7.34
CA GLY A 33 9.73 -1.05 7.45
C GLY A 33 9.88 -0.48 8.88
N LYS A 34 9.59 0.81 9.02
CA LYS A 34 9.64 1.49 10.33
C LYS A 34 8.67 0.84 11.33
N GLY A 35 9.17 0.50 12.52
CA GLY A 35 8.41 -0.18 13.57
C GLY A 35 8.31 -1.70 13.39
N ALA A 36 8.94 -2.27 12.37
CA ALA A 36 8.93 -3.69 12.05
C ALA A 36 9.42 -4.59 13.20
N GLY A 37 10.39 -4.13 13.98
CA GLY A 37 10.91 -4.88 15.12
C GLY A 37 9.89 -5.16 16.24
N ARG A 38 8.74 -4.45 16.25
CA ARG A 38 7.61 -4.76 17.16
C ARG A 38 6.70 -5.85 16.61
N LEU A 39 6.54 -5.88 15.28
CA LEU A 39 5.76 -6.91 14.59
C LEU A 39 6.51 -8.25 14.57
N LEU A 40 7.83 -8.17 14.40
CA LEU A 40 8.69 -9.34 14.33
C LEU A 40 9.84 -9.23 15.36
N PRO A 41 9.57 -9.48 16.65
CA PRO A 41 10.55 -9.37 17.74
C PRO A 41 11.48 -10.59 17.78
N LEU A 42 12.35 -10.72 16.77
CA LEU A 42 13.26 -11.84 16.61
C LEU A 42 14.17 -12.03 17.85
N PRO A 43 14.32 -13.27 18.35
CA PRO A 43 15.27 -13.59 19.40
C PRO A 43 16.72 -13.49 18.91
N LYS A 44 17.66 -13.46 19.86
CA LYS A 44 19.10 -13.50 19.58
C LYS A 44 19.46 -14.70 18.67
N ASP A 45 20.50 -14.55 17.88
CA ASP A 45 21.02 -15.55 16.94
C ASP A 45 20.09 -15.88 15.77
N SER A 46 18.92 -15.20 15.66
CA SER A 46 18.08 -15.31 14.46
C SER A 46 18.77 -14.70 13.23
N ARG A 47 18.40 -15.22 12.04
CA ARG A 47 18.88 -14.72 10.75
C ARG A 47 17.75 -13.96 10.05
N LEU A 48 18.03 -12.75 9.61
CA LEU A 48 17.11 -11.93 8.85
C LEU A 48 17.74 -11.50 7.53
N VAL A 49 17.18 -11.94 6.43
CA VAL A 49 17.56 -11.51 5.06
C VAL A 49 16.52 -10.52 4.57
N VAL A 50 16.96 -9.34 4.10
CA VAL A 50 16.09 -8.26 3.61
C VAL A 50 16.67 -7.64 2.34
N ASP A 51 15.86 -6.91 1.59
CA ASP A 51 16.38 -5.95 0.63
C ASP A 51 16.69 -4.62 1.37
N ALA A 52 17.96 -4.45 1.73
CA ALA A 52 18.50 -3.21 2.29
C ALA A 52 19.34 -2.44 1.27
N SER A 53 19.08 -2.62 -0.02
CA SER A 53 19.70 -1.80 -1.08
C SER A 53 19.41 -0.31 -0.88
N GLU A 54 20.26 0.56 -1.37
CA GLU A 54 20.07 2.01 -1.31
C GLU A 54 18.70 2.43 -1.88
N ARG A 55 18.21 1.74 -2.91
CA ARG A 55 16.88 1.96 -3.50
C ARG A 55 15.77 1.66 -2.50
N SER A 56 15.80 0.51 -1.84
CA SER A 56 14.77 0.08 -0.88
C SER A 56 14.78 0.93 0.39
N VAL A 57 15.97 1.36 0.81
CA VAL A 57 16.16 2.27 1.94
C VAL A 57 15.68 3.68 1.60
N SER A 58 16.11 4.26 0.48
CA SER A 58 15.76 5.63 0.09
C SER A 58 14.26 5.78 -0.25
N SER A 59 13.60 4.70 -0.68
CA SER A 59 12.14 4.66 -0.85
C SER A 59 11.35 4.45 0.46
N GLY A 60 12.04 4.26 1.59
CA GLY A 60 11.44 4.07 2.91
C GLY A 60 10.85 2.68 3.16
N GLN A 61 11.09 1.72 2.27
CA GLN A 61 10.56 0.35 2.39
C GLN A 61 11.31 -0.45 3.45
N THR A 62 12.63 -0.28 3.56
CA THR A 62 13.47 -0.88 4.60
C THR A 62 14.04 0.21 5.50
N CYS A 63 13.87 0.07 6.81
CA CYS A 63 14.27 1.05 7.82
C CYS A 63 15.59 0.62 8.51
N PRO A 64 16.71 1.28 8.24
CA PRO A 64 18.01 0.92 8.83
C PRO A 64 18.04 1.02 10.36
N ASP A 65 17.31 1.97 10.97
CA ASP A 65 17.24 2.10 12.42
C ASP A 65 16.60 0.89 13.10
N ASP A 66 15.59 0.29 12.48
CA ASP A 66 14.95 -0.91 13.02
C ASP A 66 15.83 -2.16 12.80
N LEU A 67 16.60 -2.22 11.71
CA LEU A 67 17.63 -3.25 11.52
C LEU A 67 18.77 -3.11 12.54
N THR A 68 19.22 -1.88 12.83
CA THR A 68 20.23 -1.61 13.86
C THR A 68 19.78 -2.10 15.23
N LYS A 69 18.51 -1.88 15.60
CA LYS A 69 17.95 -2.39 16.85
C LYS A 69 17.98 -3.92 16.94
N LEU A 70 17.72 -4.62 15.84
CA LEU A 70 17.81 -6.07 15.78
C LEU A 70 19.27 -6.54 15.91
N LEU A 71 20.17 -5.91 15.19
CA LEU A 71 21.61 -6.22 15.25
C LEU A 71 22.15 -6.06 16.67
N ASN A 72 21.76 -4.98 17.37
CA ASN A 72 22.12 -4.75 18.79
C ASN A 72 21.51 -5.79 19.75
N ARG A 73 20.50 -6.54 19.34
CA ARG A 73 19.94 -7.68 20.07
C ARG A 73 20.59 -9.00 19.74
N GLY A 74 21.59 -9.01 18.88
CA GLY A 74 22.29 -10.20 18.43
C GLY A 74 21.60 -10.95 17.30
N VAL A 75 20.68 -10.29 16.57
CA VAL A 75 20.14 -10.84 15.31
C VAL A 75 21.13 -10.58 14.19
N ARG A 76 21.43 -11.60 13.39
CA ARG A 76 22.25 -11.46 12.20
C ARG A 76 21.40 -10.97 11.03
N VAL A 77 21.81 -9.87 10.41
CA VAL A 77 21.04 -9.21 9.33
C VAL A 77 21.85 -9.24 8.04
N PHE A 78 21.22 -9.70 6.96
CA PHE A 78 21.85 -9.85 5.64
C PHE A 78 21.06 -9.02 4.62
N SER A 79 21.76 -8.53 3.57
CA SER A 79 21.14 -7.79 2.48
C SER A 79 21.22 -8.54 1.16
N VAL A 80 20.07 -8.71 0.51
CA VAL A 80 19.99 -9.25 -0.84
C VAL A 80 19.19 -8.28 -1.70
N PRO A 81 19.81 -7.55 -2.63
CA PRO A 81 19.12 -6.65 -3.54
C PRO A 81 18.05 -7.37 -4.36
N ASN A 82 16.88 -6.73 -4.52
CA ASN A 82 15.72 -7.26 -5.23
C ASN A 82 15.11 -8.52 -4.59
N LEU A 83 15.41 -8.84 -3.34
CA LEU A 83 14.70 -9.89 -2.61
C LEU A 83 13.20 -9.60 -2.60
N HIS A 84 12.40 -10.58 -3.03
CA HIS A 84 10.93 -10.45 -2.99
C HIS A 84 10.24 -11.59 -2.23
N ALA A 85 11.02 -12.43 -1.55
CA ALA A 85 10.50 -13.48 -0.68
C ALA A 85 9.80 -12.91 0.58
N LYS A 86 8.89 -13.69 1.15
CA LYS A 86 8.28 -13.47 2.47
C LYS A 86 8.14 -14.84 3.11
N VAL A 87 9.21 -15.26 3.74
CA VAL A 87 9.39 -16.58 4.37
C VAL A 87 9.82 -16.37 5.80
N PHE A 88 9.09 -16.97 6.73
CA PHE A 88 9.37 -16.89 8.16
C PHE A 88 9.39 -18.31 8.72
N VAL A 89 10.53 -18.78 9.20
CA VAL A 89 10.67 -20.08 9.86
C VAL A 89 10.80 -19.83 11.36
N VAL A 90 9.80 -20.30 12.11
CA VAL A 90 9.69 -20.10 13.55
C VAL A 90 9.52 -21.47 14.21
N GLY A 91 10.52 -21.95 14.92
CA GLY A 91 10.55 -23.28 15.50
C GLY A 91 10.35 -24.36 14.43
N ARG A 92 9.26 -25.10 14.54
CA ARG A 92 8.89 -26.23 13.64
C ARG A 92 7.86 -25.84 12.58
N ALA A 93 7.61 -24.54 12.36
CA ALA A 93 6.65 -24.07 11.38
C ALA A 93 7.29 -23.07 10.41
N ALA A 94 6.86 -23.11 9.15
CA ALA A 94 7.15 -22.09 8.16
C ALA A 94 5.86 -21.32 7.81
N TYR A 95 6.01 -20.00 7.65
CA TYR A 95 4.97 -19.08 7.19
C TYR A 95 5.45 -18.47 5.88
N ILE A 96 4.71 -18.69 4.81
CA ILE A 96 5.10 -18.30 3.45
C ILE A 96 3.92 -17.60 2.79
N GLY A 97 4.11 -16.38 2.28
CA GLY A 97 3.01 -15.64 1.66
C GLY A 97 3.37 -14.26 1.15
N SER A 98 2.43 -13.32 1.29
CA SER A 98 2.56 -11.98 0.73
C SER A 98 3.02 -10.91 1.74
N ALA A 99 3.00 -11.19 3.05
CA ALA A 99 3.16 -10.20 4.11
C ALA A 99 4.60 -9.69 4.28
N ASN A 100 4.83 -8.39 4.07
CA ASN A 100 6.08 -7.72 4.42
C ASN A 100 6.05 -7.22 5.88
N VAL A 101 7.21 -7.14 6.54
CA VAL A 101 7.28 -6.65 7.93
C VAL A 101 7.16 -5.12 7.94
N SER A 102 5.94 -4.64 7.90
CA SER A 102 5.64 -3.21 7.90
C SER A 102 4.27 -2.91 8.51
N SER A 103 4.11 -1.70 9.03
CA SER A 103 2.82 -1.24 9.56
C SER A 103 1.72 -1.26 8.49
N ARG A 104 2.06 -1.02 7.22
CA ARG A 104 1.09 -1.08 6.12
C ARG A 104 0.60 -2.51 5.88
N SER A 105 1.52 -3.50 5.87
CA SER A 105 1.16 -4.91 5.77
C SER A 105 0.29 -5.34 6.96
N ALA A 106 0.59 -4.83 8.15
CA ALA A 106 -0.15 -5.20 9.36
C ALA A 106 -1.55 -4.57 9.48
N SER A 107 -1.83 -3.45 8.79
CA SER A 107 -3.05 -2.68 9.05
C SER A 107 -3.81 -2.17 7.82
N GLN A 108 -3.23 -2.26 6.62
CA GLN A 108 -3.79 -1.62 5.43
C GLN A 108 -3.86 -2.53 4.19
N LEU A 109 -3.03 -3.56 4.12
CA LEU A 109 -2.95 -4.43 2.96
C LEU A 109 -3.76 -5.72 3.20
N VAL A 110 -4.31 -6.25 2.12
CA VAL A 110 -4.87 -7.59 2.12
C VAL A 110 -3.73 -8.57 1.87
N GLU A 111 -3.44 -9.39 2.86
CA GLU A 111 -2.33 -10.32 2.84
C GLU A 111 -2.83 -11.75 3.04
N ALA A 112 -2.07 -12.71 2.57
CA ALA A 112 -2.32 -14.14 2.79
C ALA A 112 -1.02 -14.89 3.05
N VAL A 113 -1.07 -15.82 4.00
CA VAL A 113 0.07 -16.63 4.41
C VAL A 113 -0.37 -18.08 4.58
N ILE A 114 0.43 -19.01 4.10
CA ILE A 114 0.30 -20.43 4.46
C ILE A 114 1.26 -20.68 5.61
N ARG A 115 0.71 -21.19 6.73
CA ARG A 115 1.49 -21.79 7.80
C ARG A 115 1.55 -23.28 7.56
N THR A 116 2.75 -23.85 7.53
CA THR A 116 2.94 -25.29 7.39
C THR A 116 3.87 -25.83 8.46
N THR A 117 3.62 -27.08 8.88
CA THR A 117 4.49 -27.86 9.74
C THR A 117 5.05 -29.11 9.00
N ASP A 118 4.92 -29.13 7.68
CA ASP A 118 5.55 -30.14 6.86
C ASP A 118 7.07 -30.05 6.99
N LEU A 119 7.71 -31.15 7.38
CA LEU A 119 9.12 -31.18 7.70
C LEU A 119 10.01 -30.85 6.49
N LYS A 120 9.58 -31.29 5.30
CA LYS A 120 10.31 -30.98 4.07
C LYS A 120 10.20 -29.50 3.74
N ALA A 121 8.99 -28.95 3.73
CA ALA A 121 8.74 -27.55 3.45
C ALA A 121 9.46 -26.62 4.45
N VAL A 122 9.44 -26.96 5.75
CA VAL A 122 10.13 -26.18 6.80
C VAL A 122 11.66 -26.24 6.60
N ARG A 123 12.20 -27.40 6.28
CA ARG A 123 13.64 -27.57 5.99
C ARG A 123 14.04 -26.78 4.75
N ASP A 124 13.28 -26.89 3.66
CA ASP A 124 13.57 -26.23 2.41
C ASP A 124 13.45 -24.69 2.57
N ALA A 125 12.47 -24.21 3.34
CA ALA A 125 12.33 -22.79 3.69
C ALA A 125 13.53 -22.28 4.52
N ARG A 126 14.02 -23.07 5.46
CA ARG A 126 15.21 -22.76 6.26
C ARG A 126 16.47 -22.72 5.40
N GLN A 127 16.61 -23.69 4.49
CA GLN A 127 17.72 -23.75 3.54
C GLN A 127 17.71 -22.52 2.62
N PHE A 128 16.52 -22.15 2.10
CA PHE A 128 16.36 -20.93 1.30
C PHE A 128 16.90 -19.70 2.04
N VAL A 129 16.53 -19.50 3.31
CA VAL A 129 17.07 -18.37 4.09
C VAL A 129 18.59 -18.48 4.25
N SER A 130 19.10 -19.68 4.54
CA SER A 130 20.54 -19.93 4.70
C SER A 130 21.34 -19.59 3.46
N ASP A 131 20.85 -19.97 2.29
CA ASP A 131 21.51 -19.73 0.99
C ASP A 131 21.62 -18.24 0.64
N HIS A 132 20.77 -17.41 1.26
CA HIS A 132 20.76 -15.97 1.06
C HIS A 132 21.47 -15.18 2.18
N CYS A 133 22.08 -15.85 3.15
CA CYS A 133 22.87 -15.22 4.21
C CYS A 133 24.33 -14.96 3.75
N LEU A 134 24.50 -14.18 2.67
CA LEU A 134 25.80 -13.91 2.07
C LEU A 134 26.41 -12.58 2.55
N ASP A 135 25.71 -11.47 2.35
CA ASP A 135 26.19 -10.12 2.70
C ASP A 135 25.63 -9.68 4.06
N GLU A 136 26.40 -9.96 5.13
CA GLU A 136 26.01 -9.57 6.47
C GLU A 136 26.21 -8.06 6.68
N LEU A 137 25.14 -7.38 7.13
CA LEU A 137 25.16 -5.95 7.38
C LEU A 137 25.89 -5.62 8.67
N THR A 138 26.90 -4.75 8.56
CA THR A 138 27.63 -4.23 9.71
C THR A 138 26.97 -2.97 10.28
N PRO A 139 27.27 -2.58 11.55
CA PRO A 139 26.82 -1.30 12.10
C PRO A 139 27.21 -0.09 11.24
N THR A 140 28.41 -0.13 10.65
CA THR A 140 28.91 0.92 9.75
C THR A 140 28.08 1.01 8.47
N ALA A 141 27.77 -0.14 7.84
CA ALA A 141 26.90 -0.17 6.67
C ALA A 141 25.49 0.36 6.97
N LEU A 142 24.90 -0.04 8.10
CA LEU A 142 23.58 0.45 8.52
C LEU A 142 23.59 1.96 8.82
N LYS A 143 24.66 2.49 9.42
CA LYS A 143 24.82 3.94 9.65
C LYS A 143 24.87 4.71 8.33
N ARG A 144 25.59 4.20 7.31
CA ARG A 144 25.60 4.77 5.97
C ARG A 144 24.21 4.75 5.33
N LEU A 145 23.52 3.62 5.40
CA LEU A 145 22.15 3.47 4.87
C LEU A 145 21.15 4.37 5.58
N ALA A 146 21.32 4.61 6.88
CA ALA A 146 20.46 5.51 7.65
C ALA A 146 20.49 6.95 7.14
N SER A 147 21.63 7.43 6.60
CA SER A 147 21.73 8.76 5.98
C SER A 147 20.92 8.88 4.69
N LEU A 148 20.67 7.77 4.01
CA LEU A 148 19.87 7.72 2.77
C LEU A 148 18.37 7.52 3.04
N TYR A 149 18.01 7.11 4.26
CA TYR A 149 16.65 6.73 4.59
C TYR A 149 15.69 7.93 4.55
N ARG A 150 14.67 7.80 3.74
CA ARG A 150 13.55 8.74 3.69
C ARG A 150 12.29 8.03 4.16
N PRO A 151 11.77 8.37 5.37
CA PRO A 151 10.52 7.77 5.82
C PRO A 151 9.44 7.93 4.76
N PRO A 152 8.61 6.90 4.51
CA PRO A 152 7.47 7.04 3.62
C PRO A 152 6.66 8.25 4.04
N LEU A 153 6.34 9.13 3.12
CA LEU A 153 5.46 10.27 3.38
C LEU A 153 4.11 9.71 3.85
N VAL A 154 3.85 9.84 5.14
CA VAL A 154 2.52 9.59 5.69
C VAL A 154 1.70 10.83 5.35
N PRO A 155 0.68 10.75 4.50
CA PRO A 155 -0.16 11.90 4.23
C PRO A 155 -0.82 12.36 5.53
N GLY A 156 -0.47 13.55 6.04
CA GLY A 156 -1.18 14.19 7.15
C GLY A 156 -0.49 14.17 8.52
N GLY A 157 0.81 14.36 8.61
CA GLY A 157 1.50 14.51 9.90
C GLY A 157 2.06 15.93 10.09
N ASN A 158 1.35 16.80 10.78
CA ASN A 158 1.94 17.99 11.44
C ASN A 158 2.78 17.53 12.65
N ARG A 159 4.00 18.07 12.72
CA ARG A 159 4.88 17.88 13.89
C ARG A 159 4.30 18.65 15.10
N GLU A 160 3.77 17.91 16.05
CA GLU A 160 3.79 18.34 17.44
C GLU A 160 3.95 17.11 18.34
N LYS A 161 4.98 17.20 19.23
CA LYS A 161 5.22 16.24 20.31
C LYS A 161 4.08 16.36 21.32
N LYS A 162 3.26 15.33 21.45
CA LYS A 162 2.54 15.00 22.68
C LYS A 162 2.33 13.51 22.77
N GLU A 163 2.75 12.94 23.90
CA GLU A 163 2.40 11.57 24.30
C GLU A 163 0.88 11.40 24.25
N VAL A 164 0.40 10.43 23.49
CA VAL A 164 -1.01 10.08 23.46
C VAL A 164 -1.16 8.60 23.77
N LYS A 165 -1.87 8.36 24.87
CA LYS A 165 -2.38 7.05 25.29
C LYS A 165 -3.00 6.31 24.11
N GLN A 166 -2.64 5.02 23.96
CA GLN A 166 -3.21 4.11 22.96
C GLN A 166 -4.72 3.94 23.18
N THR A 167 -5.50 4.61 22.34
CA THR A 167 -6.88 4.23 22.09
C THR A 167 -6.93 3.55 20.73
N SER A 168 -7.59 2.41 20.66
CA SER A 168 -7.80 1.59 19.47
C SER A 168 -8.36 2.42 18.30
N ARG A 169 -7.53 2.78 17.32
CA ARG A 169 -8.00 3.45 16.10
C ARG A 169 -8.56 2.41 15.14
N ARG A 170 -9.86 2.52 14.87
CA ARG A 170 -10.53 1.84 13.76
C ARG A 170 -9.81 2.18 12.44
N PRO A 171 -9.72 1.24 11.46
CA PRO A 171 -9.08 1.50 10.18
C PRO A 171 -9.75 2.70 9.50
N THR A 172 -8.97 3.74 9.22
CA THR A 172 -9.45 4.90 8.45
C THR A 172 -9.59 4.47 7.00
N LEU A 173 -10.81 4.52 6.47
CA LEU A 173 -11.09 4.34 5.06
C LEU A 173 -10.18 5.28 4.22
N PRO A 174 -9.67 4.82 3.07
CA PRO A 174 -8.95 5.70 2.15
C PRO A 174 -9.85 6.91 1.82
N ARG A 175 -9.24 8.07 1.62
CA ARG A 175 -10.00 9.27 1.24
C ARG A 175 -10.78 8.97 -0.04
N LEU A 176 -12.09 9.17 0.02
CA LEU A 176 -12.98 9.03 -1.12
C LEU A 176 -13.35 10.41 -1.66
N LEU A 177 -13.11 10.61 -2.94
CA LEU A 177 -13.40 11.87 -3.63
C LEU A 177 -14.33 11.63 -4.83
N LEU A 178 -15.12 12.64 -5.12
CA LEU A 178 -15.94 12.71 -6.33
C LEU A 178 -15.28 13.66 -7.33
N ALA A 179 -14.92 13.16 -8.49
CA ALA A 179 -14.45 13.96 -9.60
C ALA A 179 -15.59 14.24 -10.58
N LYS A 180 -16.00 15.50 -10.70
CA LYS A 180 -16.98 15.94 -11.71
C LYS A 180 -16.24 16.19 -13.02
N LEU A 181 -16.60 15.43 -14.04
CA LEU A 181 -15.94 15.45 -15.34
C LEU A 181 -16.95 15.72 -16.45
N LYS A 182 -16.53 16.46 -17.47
CA LYS A 182 -17.19 16.55 -18.75
C LYS A 182 -16.36 15.80 -19.78
N LEU A 183 -17.01 15.12 -20.70
CA LEU A 183 -16.30 14.56 -21.84
C LEU A 183 -15.70 15.67 -22.68
N GLY A 184 -14.47 15.48 -23.11
CA GLY A 184 -13.74 16.40 -23.97
C GLY A 184 -12.36 15.83 -24.28
N ASP A 185 -11.80 16.28 -25.40
CA ASP A 185 -10.46 15.89 -25.81
C ASP A 185 -9.39 16.61 -25.02
N TRP A 186 -8.21 16.02 -24.97
CA TRP A 186 -7.03 16.64 -24.39
C TRP A 186 -6.57 17.80 -25.27
N PRO A 187 -6.25 18.95 -24.69
CA PRO A 187 -5.58 20.02 -25.45
C PRO A 187 -4.28 19.49 -26.05
N GLU A 188 -4.00 19.85 -27.28
CA GLU A 188 -2.81 19.39 -28.01
C GLU A 188 -1.51 19.74 -27.26
N SER A 189 -1.49 20.91 -26.60
CA SER A 189 -0.39 21.36 -25.73
C SER A 189 -0.12 20.43 -24.54
N ASP A 190 -1.09 19.65 -24.11
CA ASP A 190 -0.98 18.80 -22.93
C ASP A 190 -0.62 17.33 -23.29
N GLN A 191 -0.64 16.97 -24.59
CA GLN A 191 -0.50 15.60 -25.06
C GLN A 191 0.85 14.97 -24.68
N ALA A 192 1.95 15.66 -24.91
CA ALA A 192 3.29 15.15 -24.60
C ALA A 192 3.47 14.88 -23.09
N LEU A 193 2.92 15.77 -22.26
CA LEU A 193 2.96 15.62 -20.80
C LEU A 193 2.06 14.48 -20.34
N HIS A 194 0.90 14.32 -20.98
CA HIS A 194 -0.02 13.22 -20.75
C HIS A 194 0.66 11.88 -21.06
N ASP A 195 1.27 11.74 -22.22
CA ASP A 195 1.92 10.49 -22.66
C ASP A 195 3.06 10.07 -21.73
N ALA A 196 3.90 11.03 -21.33
CA ALA A 196 4.97 10.80 -20.37
C ALA A 196 4.43 10.31 -19.02
N SER A 197 3.38 10.97 -18.52
CA SER A 197 2.75 10.63 -17.24
C SER A 197 1.96 9.33 -17.29
N LEU A 198 1.37 9.00 -18.45
CA LEU A 198 0.69 7.74 -18.70
C LEU A 198 1.64 6.55 -18.60
N ARG A 199 2.89 6.69 -19.09
CA ARG A 199 3.93 5.66 -18.93
C ARG A 199 4.24 5.40 -17.46
N VAL A 200 4.37 6.47 -16.65
CA VAL A 200 4.57 6.36 -15.20
C VAL A 200 3.40 5.65 -14.54
N ALA A 201 2.16 6.03 -14.88
CA ALA A 201 0.96 5.42 -14.33
C ALA A 201 0.85 3.93 -14.70
N LYS A 202 1.18 3.55 -15.94
CA LYS A 202 1.21 2.15 -16.39
C LYS A 202 2.13 1.28 -15.53
N ASN A 203 3.30 1.79 -15.17
CA ASN A 203 4.27 1.08 -14.32
C ASN A 203 3.85 0.98 -12.85
N GLN A 204 2.81 1.72 -12.45
CA GLN A 204 2.30 1.74 -11.07
C GLN A 204 1.00 0.95 -10.91
N ARG A 205 0.52 0.30 -11.96
CA ARG A 205 -0.71 -0.51 -11.91
C ARG A 205 -0.58 -1.68 -10.95
N GLN A 206 -1.62 -1.89 -10.17
CA GLN A 206 -1.70 -2.99 -9.20
C GLN A 206 -2.45 -4.19 -9.77
N HIS A 207 -3.44 -3.94 -10.63
CA HIS A 207 -4.34 -4.96 -11.20
C HIS A 207 -4.46 -4.87 -12.72
N PRO A 208 -3.35 -5.00 -13.49
CA PRO A 208 -3.33 -4.70 -14.94
C PRO A 208 -4.26 -5.59 -15.78
N ARG A 209 -4.64 -6.77 -15.30
CA ARG A 209 -5.54 -7.70 -16.03
C ARG A 209 -7.03 -7.45 -15.77
N SER A 210 -7.39 -6.98 -14.58
CA SER A 210 -8.78 -6.88 -14.11
C SER A 210 -9.31 -5.44 -14.07
N PHE A 211 -8.45 -4.45 -14.23
CA PHE A 211 -8.78 -3.03 -14.11
C PHE A 211 -8.36 -2.28 -15.37
N LYS A 212 -9.10 -1.23 -15.70
CA LYS A 212 -8.76 -0.31 -16.79
C LYS A 212 -7.99 0.88 -16.24
N LEU A 213 -6.98 1.32 -16.98
CA LEU A 213 -6.31 2.59 -16.72
C LEU A 213 -7.16 3.70 -17.35
N ASP A 214 -7.48 4.71 -16.56
CA ASP A 214 -8.21 5.89 -16.96
C ASP A 214 -7.49 7.16 -16.50
N SER A 215 -7.80 8.29 -17.09
CA SER A 215 -7.18 9.56 -16.73
C SER A 215 -8.11 10.73 -16.98
N PHE A 216 -7.95 11.80 -16.20
CA PHE A 216 -8.65 13.04 -16.42
C PHE A 216 -7.78 14.27 -16.08
N ARG A 217 -8.13 15.38 -16.70
CA ARG A 217 -7.54 16.71 -16.46
C ARG A 217 -8.33 17.44 -15.40
N TYR A 218 -7.65 18.02 -14.44
CA TYR A 218 -8.25 18.84 -13.38
C TYR A 218 -7.65 20.25 -13.40
N ALA A 219 -8.47 21.26 -13.54
CA ALA A 219 -8.04 22.68 -13.53
C ALA A 219 -8.06 23.23 -12.10
N GLY A 220 -7.06 24.04 -11.76
CA GLY A 220 -6.90 24.64 -10.45
C GLY A 220 -6.16 23.78 -9.42
N LYS A 221 -6.32 24.09 -8.14
CA LYS A 221 -5.66 23.36 -7.04
C LYS A 221 -6.19 21.94 -6.93
N CYS A 222 -5.37 20.97 -7.31
CA CYS A 222 -5.73 19.55 -7.34
C CYS A 222 -5.96 19.01 -5.93
N PRO A 223 -7.14 18.45 -5.62
CA PRO A 223 -7.41 17.82 -4.33
C PRO A 223 -6.98 16.35 -4.26
N PHE A 224 -6.67 15.74 -5.42
CA PHE A 224 -6.36 14.33 -5.56
C PHE A 224 -4.90 14.05 -5.29
N GLN A 225 -4.63 12.91 -4.65
CA GLN A 225 -3.27 12.42 -4.42
C GLN A 225 -3.21 10.90 -4.59
N ARG A 226 -2.03 10.37 -4.81
CA ARG A 226 -1.81 8.93 -4.92
C ARG A 226 -2.34 8.20 -3.68
N GLY A 227 -3.08 7.11 -3.90
CA GLY A 227 -3.71 6.30 -2.86
C GLY A 227 -5.11 6.76 -2.46
N ASP A 228 -5.62 7.88 -3.01
CA ASP A 228 -7.03 8.24 -2.86
C ASP A 228 -7.90 7.28 -3.68
N LYS A 229 -9.14 7.07 -3.25
CA LYS A 229 -10.19 6.49 -4.08
C LYS A 229 -11.01 7.60 -4.72
N VAL A 230 -11.24 7.48 -6.02
CA VAL A 230 -12.00 8.46 -6.79
C VAL A 230 -13.16 7.80 -7.51
N VAL A 231 -14.34 8.39 -7.36
CA VAL A 231 -15.52 8.10 -8.15
C VAL A 231 -15.73 9.24 -9.13
N GLN A 232 -15.73 8.93 -10.42
CA GLN A 232 -15.97 9.91 -11.47
C GLN A 232 -17.45 10.09 -11.69
N VAL A 233 -17.91 11.33 -11.73
CA VAL A 233 -19.25 11.73 -12.14
C VAL A 233 -19.12 12.38 -13.51
N LEU A 234 -19.45 11.62 -14.55
CA LEU A 234 -19.23 11.93 -15.96
C LEU A 234 -20.51 12.51 -16.58
N ASP A 235 -20.44 13.74 -17.00
CA ASP A 235 -21.50 14.42 -17.77
C ASP A 235 -21.20 14.24 -19.28
N GLU A 236 -22.01 13.41 -19.93
CA GLU A 236 -21.90 13.12 -21.38
C GLU A 236 -22.77 14.07 -22.22
N GLY A 237 -23.39 15.06 -21.59
CA GLY A 237 -24.32 15.95 -22.27
C GLY A 237 -25.74 15.40 -22.37
N ALA A 238 -26.68 16.22 -22.90
CA ALA A 238 -28.09 15.86 -23.05
C ALA A 238 -28.75 15.26 -21.79
N GLY A 239 -28.30 15.66 -20.59
CA GLY A 239 -28.82 15.18 -19.30
C GLY A 239 -28.35 13.76 -18.93
N LYS A 240 -27.46 13.17 -19.68
CA LYS A 240 -26.88 11.83 -19.42
C LYS A 240 -25.68 11.97 -18.49
N VAL A 241 -25.86 11.61 -17.24
CA VAL A 241 -24.78 11.62 -16.24
C VAL A 241 -24.58 10.22 -15.69
N PHE A 242 -23.35 9.75 -15.75
CA PHE A 242 -22.94 8.45 -15.26
C PHE A 242 -21.94 8.55 -14.11
N VAL A 243 -21.91 7.53 -13.28
CA VAL A 243 -21.00 7.42 -12.14
C VAL A 243 -20.16 6.17 -12.32
N SER A 244 -18.83 6.32 -12.25
CA SER A 244 -17.90 5.21 -12.35
C SER A 244 -17.85 4.39 -11.06
N PRO A 245 -17.41 3.12 -11.11
CA PRO A 245 -16.94 2.45 -9.90
C PRO A 245 -15.76 3.22 -9.27
N PRO A 246 -15.52 3.04 -7.97
CA PRO A 246 -14.38 3.66 -7.30
C PRO A 246 -13.06 3.18 -7.90
N GLY A 247 -12.20 4.10 -8.31
CA GLY A 247 -10.87 3.84 -8.81
C GLY A 247 -9.78 4.29 -7.85
N ASP A 248 -8.62 3.66 -7.93
CA ASP A 248 -7.45 4.00 -7.13
C ASP A 248 -6.55 4.98 -7.89
N VAL A 249 -6.22 6.12 -7.27
CA VAL A 249 -5.29 7.09 -7.87
C VAL A 249 -3.88 6.53 -7.86
N LEU A 250 -3.36 6.27 -9.05
CA LEU A 250 -2.00 5.77 -9.25
C LEU A 250 -0.97 6.89 -9.29
N HIS A 251 -1.28 7.94 -10.05
CA HIS A 251 -0.34 9.03 -10.33
C HIS A 251 -1.08 10.35 -10.51
N VAL A 252 -0.46 11.43 -10.03
CA VAL A 252 -0.93 12.81 -10.26
C VAL A 252 0.25 13.64 -10.73
N ARG A 253 0.10 14.30 -11.87
CA ARG A 253 1.10 15.20 -12.44
C ARG A 253 0.54 16.60 -12.50
N ALA A 254 1.12 17.52 -11.73
CA ALA A 254 0.81 18.94 -11.81
C ALA A 254 1.63 19.61 -12.93
N SER A 255 1.01 20.54 -13.63
CA SER A 255 1.63 21.41 -14.62
C SER A 255 1.10 22.83 -14.51
N ARG A 256 1.86 23.81 -14.98
CA ARG A 256 1.42 25.19 -15.15
C ARG A 256 1.20 25.47 -16.63
N THR A 257 0.04 26.01 -16.95
CA THR A 257 -0.30 26.52 -18.29
C THR A 257 -0.54 28.02 -18.21
N GLU A 258 -0.63 28.70 -19.35
CA GLU A 258 -0.99 30.12 -19.40
C GLU A 258 -2.32 30.42 -18.69
N LYS A 259 -3.25 29.47 -18.67
CA LYS A 259 -4.57 29.58 -18.03
C LYS A 259 -4.57 29.14 -16.55
N GLY A 260 -3.38 28.92 -15.95
CA GLY A 260 -3.23 28.56 -14.55
C GLY A 260 -2.73 27.12 -14.30
N GLN A 261 -2.89 26.66 -13.07
CA GLN A 261 -2.47 25.31 -12.68
C GLN A 261 -3.44 24.26 -13.21
N VAL A 262 -2.89 23.19 -13.79
CA VAL A 262 -3.63 21.99 -14.19
C VAL A 262 -2.97 20.76 -13.60
N SER A 263 -3.75 19.70 -13.41
CA SER A 263 -3.22 18.42 -12.96
C SER A 263 -3.84 17.28 -13.76
N PHE A 264 -3.01 16.33 -14.11
CA PHE A 264 -3.40 15.09 -14.77
C PHE A 264 -3.47 13.99 -13.71
N VAL A 265 -4.62 13.36 -13.58
CA VAL A 265 -4.89 12.33 -12.59
C VAL A 265 -5.10 11.01 -13.31
N TYR A 266 -4.36 9.99 -12.91
CA TYR A 266 -4.40 8.65 -13.50
C TYR A 266 -4.95 7.67 -12.49
N LEU A 267 -5.94 6.90 -12.92
CA LEU A 267 -6.72 5.98 -12.08
C LEU A 267 -6.63 4.56 -12.61
N GLU A 268 -6.64 3.61 -11.71
CA GLU A 268 -6.94 2.22 -12.01
C GLU A 268 -8.39 1.95 -11.61
N LEU A 269 -9.28 1.75 -12.61
CA LEU A 269 -10.71 1.52 -12.43
C LEU A 269 -11.04 0.04 -12.61
N PRO A 270 -11.83 -0.58 -11.71
CA PRO A 270 -12.33 -1.94 -11.94
C PRO A 270 -13.18 -2.00 -13.22
N ALA A 271 -13.09 -3.10 -13.95
CA ALA A 271 -13.81 -3.32 -15.22
C ALA A 271 -15.32 -3.58 -14.97
N ARG A 272 -15.95 -2.76 -14.17
CA ARG A 272 -17.39 -2.82 -13.86
C ARG A 272 -18.14 -1.72 -14.59
N ARG A 273 -19.45 -1.95 -14.85
CA ARG A 273 -20.29 -0.98 -15.57
C ARG A 273 -20.51 0.28 -14.76
N ARG A 274 -20.47 1.43 -15.42
CA ARG A 274 -20.94 2.72 -14.88
C ARG A 274 -22.45 2.63 -14.60
N ARG A 275 -22.92 3.35 -13.58
CA ARG A 275 -24.36 3.45 -13.26
C ARG A 275 -24.86 4.85 -13.57
N SER A 276 -26.14 5.00 -13.94
CA SER A 276 -26.70 6.33 -14.12
C SER A 276 -26.73 7.08 -12.77
N LEU A 277 -26.50 8.39 -12.80
CA LEU A 277 -26.55 9.22 -11.58
C LEU A 277 -27.89 9.11 -10.85
N LYS A 278 -29.00 9.07 -11.61
CA LYS A 278 -30.35 8.93 -11.04
C LYS A 278 -30.53 7.60 -10.32
N THR A 279 -30.19 6.49 -10.97
CA THR A 279 -30.29 5.15 -10.39
C THR A 279 -29.43 5.01 -9.14
N LEU A 280 -28.21 5.55 -9.18
CA LEU A 280 -27.31 5.51 -8.05
C LEU A 280 -27.80 6.35 -6.88
N ALA A 281 -28.34 7.53 -7.14
CA ALA A 281 -28.88 8.41 -6.11
C ALA A 281 -30.09 7.79 -5.41
N LEU A 282 -30.96 7.09 -6.14
CA LEU A 282 -32.08 6.34 -5.57
C LEU A 282 -31.61 5.21 -4.64
N ALA A 283 -30.58 4.46 -5.05
CA ALA A 283 -30.02 3.37 -4.25
C ALA A 283 -29.29 3.86 -2.97
N LEU A 284 -28.80 5.09 -2.96
CA LEU A 284 -28.08 5.69 -1.82
C LEU A 284 -29.01 6.47 -0.87
N GLY A 285 -30.25 6.72 -1.26
CA GLY A 285 -31.24 7.41 -0.44
C GLY A 285 -31.16 8.94 -0.46
N ASP A 286 -31.87 9.57 0.47
CA ASP A 286 -32.05 11.02 0.53
C ASP A 286 -30.75 11.81 0.61
N GLY A 287 -30.67 12.92 -0.13
CA GLY A 287 -29.53 13.81 -0.18
C GLY A 287 -28.34 13.30 -1.02
N ALA A 288 -28.38 12.04 -1.50
CA ALA A 288 -27.30 11.46 -2.29
C ALA A 288 -27.08 12.20 -3.62
N LEU A 289 -28.14 12.58 -4.31
CA LEU A 289 -28.06 13.33 -5.57
C LEU A 289 -27.32 14.67 -5.39
N LYS A 290 -27.61 15.40 -4.30
CA LYS A 290 -26.92 16.65 -3.96
C LYS A 290 -25.45 16.42 -3.68
N SER A 291 -25.12 15.35 -2.92
CA SER A 291 -23.75 14.98 -2.59
C SER A 291 -22.94 14.59 -3.84
N LEU A 292 -23.49 13.76 -4.71
CA LEU A 292 -22.87 13.33 -5.96
C LEU A 292 -22.66 14.52 -6.93
N ARG A 293 -23.62 15.45 -7.01
CA ARG A 293 -23.49 16.65 -7.84
C ARG A 293 -22.51 17.69 -7.31
N ARG A 294 -22.31 17.73 -5.99
CA ARG A 294 -21.37 18.69 -5.36
C ARG A 294 -19.92 18.41 -5.74
N GLY A 295 -19.52 17.15 -5.80
CA GLY A 295 -18.11 16.75 -6.01
C GLY A 295 -17.22 16.98 -4.78
N GLY A 296 -15.92 16.71 -4.94
CA GLY A 296 -14.91 16.93 -3.90
C GLY A 296 -14.80 15.79 -2.88
N VAL A 297 -14.21 16.10 -1.72
CA VAL A 297 -13.95 15.10 -0.66
C VAL A 297 -15.24 14.68 0.03
N ILE A 298 -15.51 13.38 0.12
CA ILE A 298 -16.62 12.82 0.88
C ILE A 298 -16.19 12.70 2.34
N ARG A 299 -16.78 13.52 3.20
CA ARG A 299 -16.50 13.55 4.65
C ARG A 299 -17.43 12.66 5.47
N ASN A 300 -18.63 12.38 4.96
CA ASN A 300 -19.58 11.51 5.63
C ASN A 300 -19.19 10.03 5.44
N ALA A 301 -18.77 9.40 6.52
CA ALA A 301 -18.29 8.02 6.50
C ALA A 301 -19.39 6.99 6.15
N ALA A 302 -20.64 7.25 6.53
CA ALA A 302 -21.78 6.38 6.19
C ALA A 302 -22.05 6.42 4.69
N PHE A 303 -22.10 7.63 4.11
CA PHE A 303 -22.26 7.83 2.68
C PHE A 303 -21.10 7.24 1.89
N ALA A 304 -19.85 7.42 2.36
CA ALA A 304 -18.67 6.83 1.73
C ALA A 304 -18.77 5.29 1.68
N ARG A 305 -19.14 4.66 2.78
CA ARG A 305 -19.33 3.19 2.83
C ARG A 305 -20.45 2.72 1.92
N ALA A 306 -21.61 3.38 1.96
CA ALA A 306 -22.75 3.04 1.09
C ALA A 306 -22.35 3.14 -0.39
N LEU A 307 -21.64 4.20 -0.79
CA LEU A 307 -21.18 4.41 -2.15
C LEU A 307 -20.15 3.33 -2.59
N LEU A 308 -19.24 2.92 -1.71
CA LEU A 308 -18.27 1.86 -2.00
C LEU A 308 -18.95 0.49 -2.14
N ASN A 309 -19.94 0.20 -1.28
CA ASN A 309 -20.61 -1.10 -1.26
C ASN A 309 -21.45 -1.37 -2.52
N ILE A 310 -21.92 -0.33 -3.22
CA ILE A 310 -22.72 -0.50 -4.46
C ILE A 310 -21.97 -1.29 -5.54
N TRP A 311 -20.64 -1.28 -5.52
CA TRP A 311 -19.80 -2.04 -6.46
C TRP A 311 -19.05 -3.20 -5.78
N ALA A 312 -19.33 -3.50 -4.52
CA ALA A 312 -18.73 -4.64 -3.82
C ALA A 312 -19.38 -5.97 -4.21
N GLU A 313 -20.63 -5.92 -4.71
CA GLU A 313 -21.35 -7.04 -5.30
C GLU A 313 -20.93 -7.16 -6.77
#